data_4ea85cbf17bd40a1d76d037a3b54c56b
#
_entry.id   4ea85cbf17bd40a1d76d037a3b54c56b
#
_cell.length_a   1.000
_cell.length_b   1.000
_cell.length_c   1.000
_cell.angle_alpha   90.00
_cell.angle_beta   90.00
_cell.angle_gamma   90.00
#
_symmetry.space_group_name_H-M   'P 1'
#
loop_
_entity.id
_entity.type
_entity.pdbx_description
1 polymer ?
#
loop_
_entity_poly.entity_id
_entity_poly.type
_entity_poly.pdbx_seq_one_letter_code
_entity_poly.pdbx_strand_id
1 'polypeptide(L)'
;MMTAVLGILYFLLCVFVSIVIHELGHLLVALWCKVPVEAFSIGFGKVLLKTKKWGIEWRLSMILLGGYTSLTGETDSNNKKGFLAQRYSKKVAILIAGVAMNFLLACICYLIMYKSITKGIIIDFTIIKVLFTKDYASLIYLMEHVNLSHMLVQLSIINIFCCLNLLPIYPMDGGIIVWGGIIEKYFHKHTDLIQRISMIILWVLQVVLLFYVWFI
;
A
#
# COMPACT_ATOMS: atom_id res chain seq x y z
N MET A 1 -26.62 15.66 3.38
CA MET A 1 -26.53 14.22 3.66
C MET A 1 -26.10 13.43 2.42
N MET A 2 -26.76 13.58 1.28
CA MET A 2 -26.41 12.88 0.01
C MET A 2 -24.97 13.15 -0.48
N THR A 3 -24.48 14.39 -0.39
CA THR A 3 -23.11 14.78 -0.74
C THR A 3 -22.04 14.12 0.12
N ALA A 4 -22.28 13.98 1.43
CA ALA A 4 -21.38 13.30 2.36
C ALA A 4 -21.28 11.80 2.07
N VAL A 5 -22.41 11.15 1.78
CA VAL A 5 -22.45 9.72 1.41
C VAL A 5 -21.68 9.48 0.12
N LEU A 6 -21.87 10.33 -0.89
CA LEU A 6 -21.10 10.24 -2.15
C LEU A 6 -19.59 10.43 -1.93
N GLY A 7 -19.20 11.38 -1.06
CA GLY A 7 -17.79 11.57 -0.71
C GLY A 7 -17.15 10.33 -0.07
N ILE A 8 -17.87 9.69 0.86
CA ILE A 8 -17.41 8.44 1.48
C ILE A 8 -17.30 7.32 0.43
N LEU A 9 -18.28 7.18 -0.47
CA LEU A 9 -18.23 6.17 -1.52
C LEU A 9 -17.05 6.39 -2.47
N TYR A 10 -16.77 7.64 -2.86
CA TYR A 10 -15.59 7.96 -3.67
C TYR A 10 -14.29 7.65 -2.95
N PHE A 11 -14.20 7.99 -1.67
CA PHE A 11 -13.03 7.67 -0.86
C PHE A 11 -12.78 6.16 -0.80
N LEU A 12 -13.82 5.37 -0.50
CA LEU A 12 -13.74 3.91 -0.47
C LEU A 12 -13.34 3.32 -1.83
N LEU A 13 -13.86 3.87 -2.92
CA LEU A 13 -13.49 3.47 -4.27
C LEU A 13 -12.01 3.77 -4.55
N CYS A 14 -11.51 4.95 -4.15
CA CYS A 14 -10.10 5.30 -4.31
C CYS A 14 -9.18 4.36 -3.51
N VAL A 15 -9.54 4.04 -2.26
CA VAL A 15 -8.82 3.06 -1.44
C VAL A 15 -8.80 1.70 -2.13
N PHE A 16 -9.95 1.22 -2.59
CA PHE A 16 -10.06 -0.05 -3.30
C PHE A 16 -9.16 -0.09 -4.55
N VAL A 17 -9.23 0.93 -5.40
CA VAL A 17 -8.40 1.03 -6.61
C VAL A 17 -6.90 1.03 -6.26
N SER A 18 -6.51 1.79 -5.23
CA SER A 18 -5.12 1.87 -4.78
C SER A 18 -4.59 0.53 -4.30
N ILE A 19 -5.39 -0.24 -3.56
CA ILE A 19 -5.04 -1.59 -3.10
C ILE A 19 -4.86 -2.53 -4.31
N VAL A 20 -5.82 -2.54 -5.23
CA VAL A 20 -5.75 -3.41 -6.42
C VAL A 20 -4.50 -3.11 -7.25
N ILE A 21 -4.19 -1.85 -7.47
CA ILE A 21 -3.00 -1.43 -8.23
C ILE A 21 -1.70 -1.82 -7.51
N HIS A 22 -1.67 -1.68 -6.19
CA HIS A 22 -0.55 -2.11 -5.36
C HIS A 22 -0.27 -3.61 -5.52
N GLU A 23 -1.28 -4.43 -5.29
CA GLU A 23 -1.17 -5.89 -5.38
C GLU A 23 -0.84 -6.36 -6.82
N LEU A 24 -1.39 -5.66 -7.83
CA LEU A 24 -1.03 -5.91 -9.23
C LEU A 24 0.46 -5.65 -9.49
N GLY A 25 1.07 -4.67 -8.82
CA GLY A 25 2.50 -4.43 -8.88
C GLY A 25 3.30 -5.66 -8.47
N HIS A 26 3.00 -6.21 -7.30
CA HIS A 26 3.65 -7.43 -6.81
C HIS A 26 3.45 -8.61 -7.75
N LEU A 27 2.21 -8.82 -8.21
CA LEU A 27 1.85 -9.89 -9.14
C LEU A 27 2.67 -9.81 -10.43
N LEU A 28 2.68 -8.65 -11.10
CA LEU A 28 3.33 -8.47 -12.39
C LEU A 28 4.83 -8.71 -12.31
N VAL A 29 5.48 -8.15 -11.28
CA VAL A 29 6.93 -8.31 -11.11
C VAL A 29 7.30 -9.70 -10.62
N ALA A 30 6.47 -10.37 -9.81
CA ALA A 30 6.67 -11.77 -9.45
C ALA A 30 6.62 -12.68 -10.68
N LEU A 31 5.65 -12.50 -11.56
CA LEU A 31 5.54 -13.24 -12.82
C LEU A 31 6.74 -12.96 -13.74
N TRP A 32 7.18 -11.70 -13.86
CA TRP A 32 8.36 -11.34 -14.62
C TRP A 32 9.64 -11.99 -14.06
N CYS A 33 9.76 -12.04 -12.73
CA CYS A 33 10.86 -12.72 -12.03
C CYS A 33 10.75 -14.26 -12.08
N LYS A 34 9.68 -14.81 -12.68
CA LYS A 34 9.36 -16.24 -12.73
C LYS A 34 9.18 -16.87 -11.34
N VAL A 35 8.68 -16.10 -10.39
CA VAL A 35 8.25 -16.58 -9.08
C VAL A 35 6.77 -16.99 -9.20
N PRO A 36 6.41 -18.24 -8.89
CA PRO A 36 5.03 -18.69 -9.02
C PRO A 36 4.14 -17.96 -8.02
N VAL A 37 2.96 -17.53 -8.48
CA VAL A 37 1.94 -16.87 -7.67
C VAL A 37 0.83 -17.89 -7.39
N GLU A 38 0.51 -18.11 -6.13
CA GLU A 38 -0.53 -19.05 -5.69
C GLU A 38 -1.91 -18.41 -5.72
N ALA A 39 -2.01 -17.21 -5.15
CA ALA A 39 -3.26 -16.48 -5.07
C ALA A 39 -3.06 -14.98 -5.21
N PHE A 40 -4.05 -14.33 -5.81
CA PHE A 40 -4.24 -12.89 -5.84
C PHE A 40 -5.59 -12.58 -5.19
N SER A 41 -5.57 -11.93 -4.05
CA SER A 41 -6.78 -11.65 -3.27
C SER A 41 -7.00 -10.16 -3.11
N ILE A 42 -8.21 -9.73 -3.42
CA ILE A 42 -8.71 -8.42 -3.09
C ILE A 42 -9.59 -8.57 -1.86
N GLY A 43 -9.20 -7.93 -0.75
CA GLY A 43 -9.86 -8.05 0.54
C GLY A 43 -9.31 -9.17 1.41
N PHE A 44 -9.76 -9.14 2.67
CA PHE A 44 -9.43 -10.12 3.71
C PHE A 44 -10.68 -10.85 4.21
N GLY A 45 -10.48 -11.91 4.99
CA GLY A 45 -11.52 -12.67 5.64
C GLY A 45 -12.19 -13.68 4.74
N LYS A 46 -13.53 -13.85 4.87
CA LYS A 46 -14.28 -14.87 4.12
C LYS A 46 -14.23 -14.58 2.62
N VAL A 47 -13.79 -15.58 1.84
CA VAL A 47 -13.79 -15.50 0.37
C VAL A 47 -15.22 -15.57 -0.14
N LEU A 48 -15.65 -14.54 -0.87
CA LEU A 48 -16.98 -14.44 -1.48
C LEU A 48 -17.00 -15.06 -2.87
N LEU A 49 -15.97 -14.76 -3.67
CA LEU A 49 -15.80 -15.29 -5.01
C LEU A 49 -14.38 -15.79 -5.19
N LYS A 50 -14.24 -16.93 -5.84
CA LYS A 50 -12.93 -17.44 -6.25
C LYS A 50 -12.99 -18.10 -7.62
N THR A 51 -11.94 -17.89 -8.38
CA THR A 51 -11.75 -18.56 -9.67
C THR A 51 -10.28 -18.88 -9.86
N LYS A 52 -9.97 -19.96 -10.57
CA LYS A 52 -8.58 -20.33 -10.89
C LYS A 52 -8.35 -20.10 -12.38
N LYS A 53 -7.44 -19.16 -12.70
CA LYS A 53 -7.09 -18.84 -14.07
C LYS A 53 -5.57 -18.60 -14.19
N TRP A 54 -4.95 -19.13 -15.23
CA TRP A 54 -3.50 -19.08 -15.46
C TRP A 54 -2.65 -19.64 -14.31
N GLY A 55 -3.18 -20.62 -13.58
CA GLY A 55 -2.51 -21.23 -12.43
C GLY A 55 -2.66 -20.43 -11.12
N ILE A 56 -3.20 -19.23 -11.17
CA ILE A 56 -3.39 -18.32 -10.03
C ILE A 56 -4.83 -18.42 -9.53
N GLU A 57 -5.01 -18.50 -8.22
CA GLU A 57 -6.33 -18.41 -7.59
C GLU A 57 -6.69 -16.94 -7.35
N TRP A 58 -7.66 -16.43 -8.11
CA TRP A 58 -8.19 -15.08 -7.96
C TRP A 58 -9.28 -15.08 -6.91
N ARG A 59 -9.17 -14.25 -5.89
CA ARG A 59 -10.09 -14.19 -4.75
C ARG A 59 -10.65 -12.79 -4.58
N LEU A 60 -11.95 -12.72 -4.27
CA LEU A 60 -12.60 -11.52 -3.75
C LEU A 60 -13.14 -11.85 -2.37
N SER A 61 -12.68 -11.14 -1.35
CA SER A 61 -13.01 -11.38 0.04
C SER A 61 -13.91 -10.28 0.61
N MET A 62 -14.51 -10.53 1.77
CA MET A 62 -15.59 -9.71 2.32
C MET A 62 -15.12 -8.32 2.77
N ILE A 63 -13.91 -8.19 3.31
CA ILE A 63 -13.37 -6.94 3.86
C ILE A 63 -12.43 -6.31 2.83
N LEU A 64 -12.94 -5.35 2.04
CA LEU A 64 -12.22 -4.72 0.91
C LEU A 64 -11.23 -3.62 1.34
N LEU A 65 -10.71 -3.66 2.57
CA LEU A 65 -9.76 -2.68 3.10
C LEU A 65 -8.29 -3.14 2.99
N GLY A 66 -8.01 -4.07 2.11
CA GLY A 66 -6.68 -4.60 1.86
C GLY A 66 -6.69 -5.65 0.77
N GLY A 67 -5.55 -6.27 0.55
CA GLY A 67 -5.37 -7.37 -0.40
C GLY A 67 -4.07 -8.10 -0.08
N TYR A 68 -3.79 -9.14 -0.85
CA TYR A 68 -2.50 -9.82 -0.80
C TYR A 68 -2.23 -10.60 -2.08
N THR A 69 -0.98 -10.64 -2.46
CA THR A 69 -0.44 -11.49 -3.53
C THR A 69 0.39 -12.58 -2.88
N SER A 70 -0.17 -13.79 -2.76
CA SER A 70 0.54 -14.94 -2.15
C SER A 70 1.51 -15.55 -3.15
N LEU A 71 2.79 -15.55 -2.79
CA LEU A 71 3.84 -16.12 -3.60
C LEU A 71 4.20 -17.52 -3.09
N THR A 72 4.44 -18.45 -4.01
CA THR A 72 4.89 -19.79 -3.64
C THR A 72 6.19 -19.72 -2.84
N GLY A 73 6.26 -20.46 -1.73
CA GLY A 73 7.47 -20.53 -0.89
C GLY A 73 7.76 -19.28 -0.08
N GLU A 74 6.76 -18.51 0.31
CA GLU A 74 6.89 -17.43 1.29
C GLU A 74 7.17 -17.94 2.71
N THR A 75 6.70 -19.15 3.01
CA THR A 75 6.87 -19.80 4.32
C THR A 75 7.73 -21.07 4.25
N ASP A 76 8.01 -21.59 3.05
CA ASP A 76 8.78 -22.81 2.84
C ASP A 76 10.05 -22.52 2.03
N SER A 77 11.18 -22.53 2.72
CA SER A 77 12.51 -22.33 2.13
C SER A 77 12.97 -23.50 1.25
N ASN A 78 12.34 -24.68 1.35
CA ASN A 78 12.73 -25.87 0.56
C ASN A 78 12.29 -25.77 -0.91
N ASN A 79 11.36 -24.89 -1.22
CA ASN A 79 10.91 -24.68 -2.59
C ASN A 79 11.93 -23.83 -3.38
N LYS A 80 12.77 -24.48 -4.18
CA LYS A 80 13.83 -23.84 -4.98
C LYS A 80 13.33 -22.76 -5.97
N LYS A 81 12.05 -22.78 -6.35
CA LYS A 81 11.42 -21.77 -7.21
C LYS A 81 10.64 -20.72 -6.41
N GLY A 82 10.49 -20.92 -5.10
CA GLY A 82 9.73 -20.07 -4.22
C GLY A 82 10.38 -18.70 -3.97
N PHE A 83 9.61 -17.79 -3.39
CA PHE A 83 10.03 -16.43 -3.08
C PHE A 83 11.27 -16.39 -2.18
N LEU A 84 11.31 -17.19 -1.09
CA LEU A 84 12.44 -17.22 -0.17
C LEU A 84 13.74 -17.69 -0.83
N ALA A 85 13.66 -18.60 -1.80
CA ALA A 85 14.83 -19.11 -2.53
C ALA A 85 15.38 -18.14 -3.58
N GLN A 86 14.70 -17.03 -3.88
CA GLN A 86 15.17 -16.08 -4.87
C GLN A 86 16.32 -15.22 -4.36
N ARG A 87 17.12 -14.69 -5.31
CA ARG A 87 18.15 -13.68 -5.00
C ARG A 87 17.49 -12.46 -4.34
N TYR A 88 18.16 -11.86 -3.39
CA TYR A 88 17.67 -10.70 -2.65
C TYR A 88 17.18 -9.57 -3.57
N SER A 89 17.89 -9.26 -4.65
CA SER A 89 17.49 -8.25 -5.62
C SER A 89 16.12 -8.50 -6.25
N LYS A 90 15.77 -9.77 -6.53
CA LYS A 90 14.44 -10.12 -7.04
C LYS A 90 13.36 -9.94 -5.98
N LYS A 91 13.64 -10.34 -4.73
CA LYS A 91 12.73 -10.11 -3.59
C LYS A 91 12.41 -8.63 -3.43
N VAL A 92 13.47 -7.80 -3.43
CA VAL A 92 13.34 -6.33 -3.35
C VAL A 92 12.54 -5.78 -4.53
N ALA A 93 12.81 -6.23 -5.77
CA ALA A 93 12.06 -5.77 -6.94
C ALA A 93 10.58 -6.09 -6.84
N ILE A 94 10.22 -7.29 -6.37
CA ILE A 94 8.81 -7.70 -6.18
C ILE A 94 8.15 -6.84 -5.11
N LEU A 95 8.81 -6.62 -3.96
CA LEU A 95 8.24 -5.86 -2.85
C LEU A 95 8.11 -4.37 -3.14
N ILE A 96 9.06 -3.76 -3.86
CA ILE A 96 8.96 -2.35 -4.27
C ILE A 96 7.88 -2.14 -5.34
N ALA A 97 7.56 -3.17 -6.12
CA ALA A 97 6.67 -3.04 -7.26
C ALA A 97 5.26 -2.55 -6.90
N GLY A 98 4.72 -2.94 -5.75
CA GLY A 98 3.43 -2.45 -5.26
C GLY A 98 3.44 -0.93 -5.09
N VAL A 99 4.42 -0.43 -4.36
CA VAL A 99 4.57 1.01 -4.12
C VAL A 99 4.90 1.77 -5.40
N ALA A 100 5.72 1.20 -6.29
CA ALA A 100 6.04 1.81 -7.58
C ALA A 100 4.80 1.98 -8.45
N MET A 101 3.88 1.01 -8.45
CA MET A 101 2.61 1.10 -9.19
C MET A 101 1.69 2.18 -8.60
N ASN A 102 1.63 2.31 -7.28
CA ASN A 102 0.86 3.38 -6.64
C ASN A 102 1.44 4.76 -6.97
N PHE A 103 2.76 4.91 -6.91
CA PHE A 103 3.42 6.15 -7.31
C PHE A 103 3.16 6.50 -8.78
N LEU A 104 3.20 5.51 -9.67
CA LEU A 104 2.87 5.69 -11.08
C LEU A 104 1.43 6.16 -11.26
N LEU A 105 0.48 5.57 -10.51
CA LEU A 105 -0.93 6.00 -10.55
C LEU A 105 -1.10 7.44 -10.08
N ALA A 106 -0.42 7.85 -8.99
CA ALA A 106 -0.41 9.24 -8.54
C ALA A 106 0.13 10.18 -9.63
N CYS A 107 1.24 9.82 -10.28
CA CYS A 107 1.79 10.61 -11.39
C CYS A 107 0.81 10.76 -12.56
N ILE A 108 0.06 9.70 -12.89
CA ILE A 108 -0.99 9.76 -13.93
C ILE A 108 -2.09 10.75 -13.50
N CYS A 109 -2.55 10.70 -12.25
CA CYS A 109 -3.51 11.66 -11.72
C CYS A 109 -3.00 13.10 -11.84
N TYR A 110 -1.74 13.35 -11.48
CA TYR A 110 -1.13 14.68 -11.58
C TYR A 110 -1.05 15.19 -13.03
N LEU A 111 -0.69 14.33 -13.96
CA LEU A 111 -0.66 14.71 -15.38
C LEU A 111 -2.05 15.05 -15.92
N ILE A 112 -3.07 14.33 -15.50
CA ILE A 112 -4.47 14.59 -15.90
C ILE A 112 -4.94 15.92 -15.33
N MET A 113 -4.75 16.15 -14.01
CA MET A 113 -5.27 17.33 -13.31
C MET A 113 -4.46 18.60 -13.58
N TYR A 114 -3.15 18.52 -13.48
CA TYR A 114 -2.27 19.69 -13.42
C TYR A 114 -1.34 19.84 -14.62
N LYS A 115 -1.33 18.87 -15.55
CA LYS A 115 -0.36 18.77 -16.65
C LYS A 115 1.10 18.81 -16.20
N SER A 116 1.35 18.52 -14.90
CA SER A 116 2.66 18.60 -14.27
C SER A 116 2.73 17.71 -13.05
N ILE A 117 3.68 16.79 -13.03
CA ILE A 117 3.94 15.91 -11.88
C ILE A 117 4.43 16.74 -10.68
N THR A 118 5.35 17.68 -10.92
CA THR A 118 5.92 18.51 -9.85
C THR A 118 4.85 19.32 -9.12
N LYS A 119 3.92 19.96 -9.85
CA LYS A 119 2.80 20.70 -9.24
C LYS A 119 1.92 19.77 -8.41
N GLY A 120 1.60 18.58 -8.90
CA GLY A 120 0.80 17.59 -8.18
C GLY A 120 1.45 17.17 -6.87
N ILE A 121 2.73 16.82 -6.90
CA ILE A 121 3.50 16.46 -5.71
C ILE A 121 3.48 17.58 -4.68
N ILE A 122 3.74 18.82 -5.09
CA ILE A 122 3.73 19.99 -4.18
C ILE A 122 2.36 20.15 -3.53
N ILE A 123 1.27 20.00 -4.29
CA ILE A 123 -0.09 20.12 -3.78
C ILE A 123 -0.39 19.03 -2.74
N ASP A 124 -0.11 17.77 -3.06
CA ASP A 124 -0.37 16.67 -2.13
C ASP A 124 0.46 16.81 -0.85
N PHE A 125 1.74 17.16 -0.95
CA PHE A 125 2.56 17.45 0.25
C PHE A 125 2.04 18.63 1.04
N THR A 126 1.50 19.66 0.38
CA THR A 126 0.89 20.80 1.07
C THR A 126 -0.39 20.38 1.80
N ILE A 127 -1.24 19.56 1.17
CA ILE A 127 -2.45 19.00 1.80
C ILE A 127 -2.06 18.18 3.04
N ILE A 128 -1.09 17.27 2.90
CA ILE A 128 -0.59 16.45 4.01
C ILE A 128 -0.06 17.35 5.14
N LYS A 129 0.78 18.32 4.81
CA LYS A 129 1.32 19.30 5.79
C LYS A 129 0.20 19.99 6.56
N VAL A 130 -0.79 20.53 5.87
CA VAL A 130 -1.94 21.24 6.48
C VAL A 130 -2.71 20.32 7.43
N LEU A 131 -2.93 19.07 7.07
CA LEU A 131 -3.61 18.09 7.92
C LEU A 131 -2.86 17.87 9.26
N PHE A 132 -1.52 17.88 9.23
CA PHE A 132 -0.71 17.68 10.42
C PHE A 132 -0.45 18.95 11.23
N THR A 133 -0.33 20.12 10.56
CA THR A 133 0.02 21.40 11.24
C THR A 133 -1.19 22.23 11.63
N LYS A 134 -2.40 21.85 11.15
CA LYS A 134 -3.64 22.63 11.32
C LYS A 134 -3.51 24.08 10.88
N ASP A 135 -2.73 24.32 9.84
CA ASP A 135 -2.58 25.62 9.22
C ASP A 135 -3.88 25.99 8.46
N TYR A 136 -4.81 26.61 9.18
CA TYR A 136 -6.12 27.01 8.64
C TYR A 136 -6.02 27.97 7.46
N ALA A 137 -5.00 28.84 7.40
CA ALA A 137 -4.82 29.75 6.29
C ALA A 137 -4.48 29.00 5.00
N SER A 138 -3.54 28.06 5.07
CA SER A 138 -3.24 27.15 3.95
C SER A 138 -4.39 26.23 3.60
N LEU A 139 -5.20 25.82 4.58
CA LEU A 139 -6.40 25.01 4.34
C LEU A 139 -7.44 25.79 3.52
N ILE A 140 -7.73 27.05 3.88
CA ILE A 140 -8.66 27.90 3.15
C ILE A 140 -8.17 28.10 1.72
N TYR A 141 -6.89 28.42 1.53
CA TYR A 141 -6.28 28.54 0.19
C TYR A 141 -6.46 27.27 -0.64
N LEU A 142 -6.21 26.09 -0.05
CA LEU A 142 -6.40 24.81 -0.74
C LEU A 142 -7.87 24.56 -1.11
N MET A 143 -8.81 24.88 -0.21
CA MET A 143 -10.25 24.71 -0.48
C MET A 143 -10.74 25.61 -1.63
N GLU A 144 -10.17 26.78 -1.79
CA GLU A 144 -10.51 27.72 -2.87
C GLU A 144 -9.89 27.31 -4.22
N HIS A 145 -8.68 26.74 -4.22
CA HIS A 145 -7.90 26.50 -5.43
C HIS A 145 -7.83 25.03 -5.84
N VAL A 146 -8.11 24.10 -4.92
CA VAL A 146 -8.08 22.65 -5.14
C VAL A 146 -9.40 22.02 -4.71
N ASN A 147 -10.11 21.41 -5.65
CA ASN A 147 -11.32 20.67 -5.31
C ASN A 147 -10.95 19.35 -4.61
N LEU A 148 -10.82 19.39 -3.28
CA LEU A 148 -10.43 18.24 -2.45
C LEU A 148 -11.43 17.08 -2.51
N SER A 149 -12.67 17.32 -2.92
CA SER A 149 -13.68 16.27 -3.13
C SER A 149 -13.53 15.59 -4.50
N HIS A 150 -12.64 16.09 -5.37
CA HIS A 150 -12.43 15.50 -6.67
C HIS A 150 -11.77 14.12 -6.53
N MET A 151 -12.33 13.11 -7.17
CA MET A 151 -11.87 11.72 -7.06
C MET A 151 -10.37 11.56 -7.37
N LEU A 152 -9.84 12.28 -8.36
CA LEU A 152 -8.43 12.18 -8.72
C LEU A 152 -7.50 12.76 -7.64
N VAL A 153 -7.93 13.81 -6.91
CA VAL A 153 -7.16 14.36 -5.77
C VAL A 153 -7.13 13.35 -4.63
N GLN A 154 -8.27 12.76 -4.29
CA GLN A 154 -8.31 11.72 -3.27
C GLN A 154 -7.45 10.51 -3.68
N LEU A 155 -7.53 10.10 -4.94
CA LEU A 155 -6.76 8.98 -5.45
C LEU A 155 -5.24 9.26 -5.40
N SER A 156 -4.78 10.46 -5.77
CA SER A 156 -3.36 10.81 -5.71
C SER A 156 -2.84 10.81 -4.28
N ILE A 157 -3.56 11.43 -3.35
CA ILE A 157 -3.19 11.47 -1.92
C ILE A 157 -3.10 10.06 -1.35
N ILE A 158 -4.09 9.20 -1.59
CA ILE A 158 -4.10 7.82 -1.09
C ILE A 158 -2.88 7.06 -1.63
N ASN A 159 -2.55 7.23 -2.91
CA ASN A 159 -1.41 6.53 -3.50
C ASN A 159 -0.06 7.03 -2.98
N ILE A 160 0.06 8.31 -2.63
CA ILE A 160 1.25 8.82 -1.91
C ILE A 160 1.33 8.22 -0.49
N PHE A 161 0.20 8.11 0.22
CA PHE A 161 0.18 7.42 1.52
C PHE A 161 0.57 5.95 1.41
N CYS A 162 0.25 5.27 0.31
CA CYS A 162 0.69 3.89 0.07
C CYS A 162 2.23 3.77 0.01
N CYS A 163 2.98 4.86 -0.23
CA CYS A 163 4.43 4.86 -0.15
C CYS A 163 4.94 4.57 1.28
N LEU A 164 4.09 4.76 2.30
CA LEU A 164 4.41 4.37 3.68
C LEU A 164 4.64 2.86 3.82
N ASN A 165 4.17 2.05 2.86
CA ASN A 165 4.48 0.61 2.81
C ASN A 165 5.98 0.31 2.65
N LEU A 166 6.81 1.30 2.29
CA LEU A 166 8.27 1.17 2.29
C LEU A 166 8.93 1.42 3.65
N LEU A 167 8.15 1.75 4.68
CA LEU A 167 8.70 1.86 6.04
C LEU A 167 9.29 0.52 6.47
N PRO A 168 10.46 0.53 7.18
CA PRO A 168 11.15 -0.68 7.62
C PRO A 168 10.46 -1.34 8.82
N ILE A 169 9.15 -1.43 8.80
CA ILE A 169 8.29 -1.95 9.88
C ILE A 169 7.51 -3.15 9.34
N TYR A 170 7.75 -4.34 9.91
CA TYR A 170 6.96 -5.52 9.56
C TYR A 170 5.48 -5.34 10.01
N PRO A 171 4.47 -5.71 9.23
CA PRO A 171 4.50 -6.52 8.00
C PRO A 171 4.47 -5.72 6.68
N MET A 172 4.88 -4.46 6.67
CA MET A 172 4.95 -3.65 5.45
C MET A 172 6.02 -4.18 4.48
N ASP A 173 5.92 -3.88 3.19
CA ASP A 173 6.88 -4.33 2.17
C ASP A 173 8.31 -3.92 2.50
N GLY A 174 8.52 -2.67 2.94
CA GLY A 174 9.81 -2.19 3.40
C GLY A 174 10.34 -2.95 4.62
N GLY A 175 9.45 -3.33 5.51
CA GLY A 175 9.77 -4.22 6.63
C GLY A 175 10.26 -5.58 6.14
N ILE A 176 9.56 -6.21 5.20
CA ILE A 176 9.96 -7.52 4.64
C ILE A 176 11.30 -7.40 3.90
N ILE A 177 11.57 -6.29 3.20
CA ILE A 177 12.87 -6.02 2.57
C ILE A 177 13.98 -6.01 3.61
N VAL A 178 13.84 -5.24 4.68
CA VAL A 178 14.86 -5.12 5.72
C VAL A 178 15.06 -6.45 6.47
N TRP A 179 13.96 -7.16 6.77
CA TRP A 179 14.00 -8.45 7.44
C TRP A 179 14.71 -9.52 6.59
N GLY A 180 14.27 -9.72 5.35
CA GLY A 180 14.83 -10.75 4.47
C GLY A 180 16.26 -10.47 3.99
N GLY A 181 16.76 -9.23 4.14
CA GLY A 181 18.11 -8.87 3.72
C GLY A 181 19.11 -8.74 4.85
N ILE A 182 18.74 -8.06 5.91
CA ILE A 182 19.65 -7.64 6.97
C ILE A 182 19.40 -8.43 8.25
N ILE A 183 18.15 -8.44 8.72
CA ILE A 183 17.85 -8.94 10.06
C ILE A 183 17.92 -10.47 10.10
N GLU A 184 17.38 -11.18 9.11
CA GLU A 184 17.46 -12.63 9.05
C GLU A 184 18.90 -13.11 9.02
N LYS A 185 19.78 -12.39 8.34
CA LYS A 185 21.21 -12.73 8.25
C LYS A 185 21.96 -12.55 9.59
N TYR A 186 21.65 -11.50 10.36
CA TYR A 186 22.40 -11.13 11.57
C TYR A 186 21.69 -11.49 12.87
N PHE A 187 20.35 -11.63 12.87
CA PHE A 187 19.52 -11.79 14.07
C PHE A 187 18.57 -12.99 13.98
N HIS A 188 18.97 -14.05 13.29
CA HIS A 188 18.14 -15.23 13.02
C HIS A 188 17.44 -15.82 14.26
N LYS A 189 18.08 -15.79 15.42
CA LYS A 189 17.48 -16.29 16.69
C LYS A 189 16.36 -15.41 17.25
N HIS A 190 16.24 -14.16 16.81
CA HIS A 190 15.33 -13.18 17.38
C HIS A 190 14.27 -12.70 16.37
N THR A 191 14.18 -13.33 15.21
CA THR A 191 13.27 -12.92 14.13
C THR A 191 11.83 -12.82 14.60
N ASP A 192 11.30 -13.84 15.26
CA ASP A 192 9.91 -13.86 15.73
C ASP A 192 9.62 -12.76 16.77
N LEU A 193 10.56 -12.52 17.68
CA LEU A 193 10.41 -11.49 18.70
C LEU A 193 10.37 -10.10 18.07
N ILE A 194 11.28 -9.82 17.14
CA ILE A 194 11.37 -8.53 16.49
C ILE A 194 10.13 -8.30 15.60
N GLN A 195 9.64 -9.32 14.87
CA GLN A 195 8.41 -9.23 14.09
C GLN A 195 7.21 -8.88 14.97
N ARG A 196 7.07 -9.52 16.14
CA ARG A 196 6.01 -9.20 17.11
C ARG A 196 6.14 -7.77 17.63
N ILE A 197 7.36 -7.33 17.98
CA ILE A 197 7.61 -5.95 18.42
C ILE A 197 7.24 -4.96 17.31
N SER A 198 7.62 -5.20 16.07
CA SER A 198 7.28 -4.36 14.93
C SER A 198 5.77 -4.24 14.74
N MET A 199 5.02 -5.34 14.85
CA MET A 199 3.56 -5.31 14.81
C MET A 199 2.96 -4.49 15.95
N ILE A 200 3.48 -4.62 17.16
CA ILE A 200 3.02 -3.83 18.32
C ILE A 200 3.28 -2.33 18.06
N ILE A 201 4.47 -1.98 17.57
CA ILE A 201 4.82 -0.59 17.22
C ILE A 201 3.84 -0.04 16.18
N LEU A 202 3.53 -0.81 15.14
CA LEU A 202 2.57 -0.41 14.11
C LEU A 202 1.17 -0.17 14.69
N TRP A 203 0.69 -1.07 15.55
CA TRP A 203 -0.59 -0.91 16.26
C TRP A 203 -0.62 0.32 17.15
N VAL A 204 0.43 0.54 17.94
CA VAL A 204 0.55 1.73 18.80
C VAL A 204 0.56 3.00 17.95
N LEU A 205 1.32 3.01 16.86
CA LEU A 205 1.37 4.16 15.94
C LEU A 205 -0.02 4.46 15.35
N GLN A 206 -0.76 3.45 14.93
CA GLN A 206 -2.13 3.61 14.40
C GLN A 206 -3.08 4.17 15.47
N VAL A 207 -3.03 3.64 16.69
CA VAL A 207 -3.85 4.13 17.81
C VAL A 207 -3.51 5.58 18.14
N VAL A 208 -2.22 5.93 18.25
CA VAL A 208 -1.76 7.30 18.50
C VAL A 208 -2.24 8.24 17.40
N LEU A 209 -2.15 7.83 16.14
CA LEU A 209 -2.57 8.63 15.00
C LEU A 209 -4.09 8.85 14.98
N LEU A 210 -4.87 7.82 15.33
CA LEU A 210 -6.32 7.92 15.50
C LEU A 210 -6.68 8.86 16.65
N PHE A 211 -6.02 8.75 17.81
CA PHE A 211 -6.20 9.69 18.92
C PHE A 211 -5.83 11.12 18.51
N TYR A 212 -4.70 11.32 17.83
CA TYR A 212 -4.30 12.62 17.34
C TYR A 212 -5.36 13.26 16.42
N VAL A 213 -5.91 12.49 15.47
CA VAL A 213 -6.95 12.96 14.53
C VAL A 213 -8.26 13.24 15.25
N TRP A 214 -8.61 12.46 16.28
CA TRP A 214 -9.91 12.56 16.97
C TRP A 214 -9.95 13.64 18.04
N PHE A 215 -8.87 13.83 18.83
CA PHE A 215 -8.85 14.71 20.00
C PHE A 215 -8.19 16.07 19.77
N ILE A 216 -7.63 16.29 18.64
CA ILE A 216 -7.03 17.57 18.25
C ILE A 216 -7.72 18.14 17.03
#